data_347fb3c889ecbd34e3b86d24b2241d20
#
_entry.id   347fb3c889ecbd34e3b86d24b2241d20
#
_cell.length_a   1.000
_cell.length_b   1.000
_cell.length_c   1.000
_cell.angle_alpha   90.00
_cell.angle_beta   90.00
_cell.angle_gamma   90.00
#
_symmetry.space_group_name_H-M   'P 1'
#
loop_
_entity.id
_entity.type
_entity.pdbx_description
1 polymer ?
#
loop_
_entity_poly.entity_id
_entity_poly.type
_entity_poly.pdbx_seq_one_letter_code
_entity_poly.pdbx_strand_id
1 'polypeptide(L)'
;MYFNKSIVGAALCLSFAVATHAQAAPEAPASTGTAAAAAAPAASAKGQLPKLVIKWQCKEACTTNDKVPPLIEEAYAKAAKSHGYEVSDSDTAEVTIVEYRQRPPTARVMLGMFAGKDRLGVHIAYRGKEADAADSAGNIAQGMNSMSASVGKQSYERIVALAQANGK
;
A
#
# COMPACT_ATOMS: atom_id res chain seq x y z
N MET A 1 -26.00 17.73 -39.57
CA MET A 1 -25.69 16.33 -39.96
C MET A 1 -26.04 15.41 -38.81
N TYR A 2 -27.07 14.63 -39.02
CA TYR A 2 -27.68 13.69 -38.06
C TYR A 2 -26.82 12.42 -38.01
N PHE A 3 -26.54 11.86 -36.82
CA PHE A 3 -26.38 10.41 -36.66
C PHE A 3 -26.95 9.95 -35.32
N ASN A 4 -28.11 9.39 -35.46
CA ASN A 4 -28.88 8.64 -34.47
C ASN A 4 -28.35 7.19 -34.46
N LYS A 5 -27.99 6.63 -33.29
CA LYS A 5 -27.88 5.17 -33.14
C LYS A 5 -28.42 4.73 -31.78
N SER A 6 -29.68 4.36 -31.81
CA SER A 6 -30.34 3.51 -30.84
C SER A 6 -29.67 2.11 -30.84
N ILE A 7 -29.31 1.60 -29.67
CA ILE A 7 -29.06 0.17 -29.46
C ILE A 7 -29.92 -0.27 -28.27
N VAL A 8 -30.99 -1.01 -28.63
CA VAL A 8 -31.82 -1.84 -27.79
C VAL A 8 -31.07 -3.18 -27.56
N GLY A 9 -31.07 -3.71 -26.37
CA GLY A 9 -30.51 -5.06 -26.15
C GLY A 9 -30.63 -5.55 -24.71
N ALA A 10 -31.74 -6.20 -24.47
CA ALA A 10 -31.94 -7.53 -23.89
C ALA A 10 -31.58 -7.74 -22.40
N ALA A 11 -32.63 -7.82 -21.61
CA ALA A 11 -32.69 -8.42 -20.27
C ALA A 11 -32.44 -9.95 -20.36
N LEU A 12 -31.51 -10.44 -19.52
CA LEU A 12 -31.38 -11.89 -19.30
C LEU A 12 -31.57 -12.14 -17.80
N CYS A 13 -32.79 -12.63 -17.47
CA CYS A 13 -33.13 -13.16 -16.17
C CYS A 13 -32.51 -14.55 -16.02
N LEU A 14 -31.58 -14.76 -15.12
CA LEU A 14 -31.15 -16.08 -14.65
C LEU A 14 -31.75 -16.34 -13.27
N SER A 15 -32.76 -17.21 -13.24
CA SER A 15 -33.33 -17.77 -12.03
C SER A 15 -32.41 -18.90 -11.52
N PHE A 16 -31.81 -18.73 -10.30
CA PHE A 16 -31.16 -19.84 -9.62
C PHE A 16 -32.10 -20.49 -8.62
N ALA A 17 -32.41 -21.75 -8.86
CA ALA A 17 -33.14 -22.61 -7.95
C ALA A 17 -32.26 -23.02 -6.76
N VAL A 18 -32.77 -22.79 -5.55
CA VAL A 18 -32.19 -23.26 -4.29
C VAL A 18 -32.63 -24.71 -4.09
N ALA A 19 -31.65 -25.61 -4.09
CA ALA A 19 -31.88 -27.01 -3.65
C ALA A 19 -31.34 -27.14 -2.21
N THR A 20 -32.27 -27.25 -1.28
CA THR A 20 -32.04 -27.66 0.11
C THR A 20 -31.79 -29.15 0.17
N HIS A 21 -30.56 -29.57 0.53
CA HIS A 21 -30.29 -30.94 0.95
C HIS A 21 -30.04 -30.94 2.46
N ALA A 22 -31.02 -31.46 3.18
CA ALA A 22 -30.84 -31.87 4.57
C ALA A 22 -30.15 -33.24 4.55
N GLN A 23 -29.00 -33.35 5.21
CA GLN A 23 -28.38 -34.63 5.44
C GLN A 23 -27.94 -34.74 6.91
N ALA A 24 -28.47 -35.80 7.50
CA ALA A 24 -28.34 -36.21 8.88
C ALA A 24 -26.87 -36.50 9.27
N ALA A 25 -26.54 -36.22 10.52
CA ALA A 25 -25.27 -36.60 11.17
C ALA A 25 -25.22 -38.14 11.42
N PRO A 26 -24.02 -38.70 11.43
CA PRO A 26 -23.69 -39.66 12.45
C PRO A 26 -22.46 -39.24 13.27
N GLU A 27 -22.55 -39.60 14.57
CA GLU A 27 -21.57 -39.41 15.65
C GLU A 27 -20.22 -40.07 15.37
N ALA A 28 -19.26 -39.48 16.01
CA ALA A 28 -17.84 -39.67 16.35
C ALA A 28 -17.22 -41.12 16.23
N PRO A 29 -15.86 -41.18 16.14
CA PRO A 29 -15.06 -41.15 17.35
C PRO A 29 -13.84 -40.24 17.34
N ALA A 30 -13.47 -39.80 18.54
CA ALA A 30 -12.29 -39.05 18.87
C ALA A 30 -11.00 -39.76 18.42
N SER A 31 -10.24 -39.10 17.56
CA SER A 31 -8.83 -39.43 17.33
C SER A 31 -7.99 -38.24 17.76
N THR A 32 -7.36 -38.37 18.89
CA THR A 32 -6.23 -37.55 19.35
C THR A 32 -5.09 -37.71 18.37
N GLY A 33 -5.08 -36.95 17.30
CA GLY A 33 -3.95 -36.77 16.41
C GLY A 33 -3.26 -35.47 16.72
N THR A 34 -2.16 -35.51 17.44
CA THR A 34 -1.22 -34.41 17.59
C THR A 34 -0.76 -34.04 16.18
N ALA A 35 -1.42 -33.05 15.58
CA ALA A 35 -0.95 -32.44 14.34
C ALA A 35 0.29 -31.61 14.71
N ALA A 36 1.46 -32.20 14.47
CA ALA A 36 2.68 -31.44 14.36
C ALA A 36 2.45 -30.41 13.26
N ALA A 37 2.34 -29.14 13.64
CA ALA A 37 2.33 -28.03 12.74
C ALA A 37 3.64 -28.11 11.93
N ALA A 38 3.55 -28.61 10.70
CA ALA A 38 4.64 -28.52 9.74
C ALA A 38 4.91 -27.03 9.53
N ALA A 39 5.99 -26.54 10.16
CA ALA A 39 6.54 -25.23 9.88
C ALA A 39 6.77 -25.16 8.38
N ALA A 40 6.01 -24.29 7.70
CA ALA A 40 6.26 -23.98 6.31
C ALA A 40 7.74 -23.58 6.18
N PRO A 41 8.47 -24.06 5.16
CA PRO A 41 9.86 -23.70 4.98
C PRO A 41 9.95 -22.18 4.90
N ALA A 42 10.66 -21.58 5.86
CA ALA A 42 10.98 -20.17 5.83
C ALA A 42 11.73 -19.91 4.52
N ALA A 43 11.06 -19.22 3.59
CA ALA A 43 11.71 -18.79 2.35
C ALA A 43 12.95 -18.02 2.75
N SER A 44 14.13 -18.48 2.32
CA SER A 44 15.40 -17.85 2.64
C SER A 44 15.32 -16.38 2.21
N ALA A 45 15.45 -15.47 3.16
CA ALA A 45 15.37 -14.03 2.89
C ALA A 45 16.47 -13.64 1.90
N LYS A 46 16.13 -12.88 0.86
CA LYS A 46 17.09 -12.38 -0.13
C LYS A 46 18.14 -11.45 0.47
N GLY A 47 17.86 -10.86 1.60
CA GLY A 47 18.72 -9.92 2.30
C GLY A 47 17.96 -9.09 3.32
N GLN A 48 18.69 -8.22 4.00
CA GLN A 48 18.12 -7.28 4.95
C GLN A 48 18.04 -5.87 4.35
N LEU A 49 16.96 -5.17 4.64
CA LEU A 49 16.75 -3.77 4.30
C LEU A 49 16.72 -2.93 5.58
N PRO A 50 17.09 -1.64 5.51
CA PRO A 50 17.11 -0.77 6.66
C PRO A 50 15.69 -0.49 7.17
N LYS A 51 15.56 -0.20 8.46
CA LYS A 51 14.36 0.40 9.04
C LYS A 51 14.23 1.85 8.59
N LEU A 52 13.01 2.31 8.34
CA LEU A 52 12.75 3.71 8.04
C LEU A 52 12.75 4.54 9.33
N VAL A 53 13.40 5.70 9.28
CA VAL A 53 13.28 6.77 10.28
C VAL A 53 12.61 7.95 9.59
N ILE A 54 11.32 8.17 9.86
CA ILE A 54 10.52 9.16 9.14
C ILE A 54 10.46 10.47 9.95
N LYS A 55 10.77 11.58 9.28
CA LYS A 55 10.75 12.94 9.83
C LYS A 55 9.89 13.86 8.97
N TRP A 56 9.33 14.89 9.60
CA TRP A 56 8.62 15.96 8.91
C TRP A 56 9.56 17.16 8.69
N GLN A 57 9.74 17.56 7.45
CA GLN A 57 10.48 18.76 7.09
C GLN A 57 9.94 19.34 5.78
N CYS A 58 8.70 19.81 5.82
CA CYS A 58 8.08 20.42 4.65
C CYS A 58 8.80 21.70 4.24
N LYS A 59 8.99 21.89 2.93
CA LYS A 59 9.55 23.12 2.34
C LYS A 59 8.66 24.34 2.59
N GLU A 60 7.35 24.11 2.62
CA GLU A 60 6.35 25.09 3.01
C GLU A 60 5.65 24.58 4.26
N ALA A 61 5.04 25.48 5.05
CA ALA A 61 4.31 25.06 6.24
C ALA A 61 3.21 24.06 5.86
N CYS A 62 3.31 22.85 6.38
CA CYS A 62 2.30 21.82 6.19
C CYS A 62 1.72 21.40 7.54
N THR A 63 0.45 21.02 7.54
CA THR A 63 -0.18 20.41 8.72
C THR A 63 0.25 18.96 8.78
N THR A 64 0.97 18.57 9.83
CA THR A 64 1.39 17.19 10.04
C THR A 64 0.19 16.26 10.28
N ASN A 65 0.33 15.00 9.91
CA ASN A 65 -0.67 13.97 10.16
C ASN A 65 0.02 12.70 10.67
N ASP A 66 -0.16 12.41 11.94
CA ASP A 66 0.52 11.31 12.64
C ASP A 66 0.19 9.90 12.09
N LYS A 67 -0.84 9.80 11.24
CA LYS A 67 -1.18 8.55 10.56
C LYS A 67 -0.32 8.27 9.33
N VAL A 68 0.33 9.27 8.77
CA VAL A 68 1.09 9.12 7.52
C VAL A 68 2.38 8.31 7.71
N PRO A 69 3.24 8.61 8.69
CA PRO A 69 4.48 7.85 8.89
C PRO A 69 4.25 6.34 9.05
N PRO A 70 3.38 5.86 9.97
CA PRO A 70 3.17 4.42 10.13
C PRO A 70 2.58 3.74 8.88
N LEU A 71 1.78 4.42 8.09
CA LEU A 71 1.26 3.88 6.82
C LEU A 71 2.36 3.71 5.76
N ILE A 72 3.33 4.62 5.72
CA ILE A 72 4.50 4.51 4.84
C ILE A 72 5.37 3.32 5.29
N GLU A 73 5.65 3.21 6.59
CA GLU A 73 6.44 2.11 7.16
C GLU A 73 5.79 0.75 6.90
N GLU A 74 4.49 0.63 7.14
CA GLU A 74 3.73 -0.60 6.89
C GLU A 74 3.80 -1.02 5.42
N ALA A 75 3.58 -0.08 4.51
CA ALA A 75 3.62 -0.35 3.08
C ALA A 75 5.03 -0.72 2.59
N TYR A 76 6.06 -0.08 3.13
CA TYR A 76 7.46 -0.40 2.90
C TYR A 76 7.78 -1.82 3.36
N ALA A 77 7.45 -2.16 4.61
CA ALA A 77 7.71 -3.49 5.17
C ALA A 77 6.94 -4.59 4.42
N LYS A 78 5.70 -4.32 4.02
CA LYS A 78 4.89 -5.23 3.20
C LYS A 78 5.53 -5.45 1.82
N ALA A 79 6.02 -4.40 1.17
CA ALA A 79 6.72 -4.50 -0.10
C ALA A 79 8.02 -5.30 0.04
N ALA A 80 8.84 -5.01 1.06
CA ALA A 80 10.05 -5.76 1.37
C ALA A 80 9.76 -7.26 1.52
N LYS A 81 8.81 -7.60 2.37
CA LYS A 81 8.40 -8.99 2.62
C LYS A 81 7.90 -9.70 1.37
N SER A 82 7.10 -9.03 0.54
CA SER A 82 6.56 -9.62 -0.70
C SER A 82 7.65 -9.95 -1.74
N HIS A 83 8.81 -9.30 -1.64
CA HIS A 83 9.97 -9.54 -2.48
C HIS A 83 11.05 -10.40 -1.81
N GLY A 84 10.78 -10.95 -0.63
CA GLY A 84 11.68 -11.84 0.11
C GLY A 84 12.79 -11.12 0.86
N TYR A 85 12.61 -9.86 1.23
CA TYR A 85 13.50 -9.10 2.12
C TYR A 85 12.92 -9.01 3.52
N GLU A 86 13.80 -8.87 4.50
CA GLU A 86 13.44 -8.58 5.89
C GLU A 86 13.89 -7.18 6.26
N VAL A 87 13.05 -6.44 6.98
CA VAL A 87 13.43 -5.14 7.53
C VAL A 87 14.14 -5.35 8.85
N SER A 88 15.35 -4.80 8.98
CA SER A 88 16.22 -4.97 10.15
C SER A 88 16.43 -3.66 10.88
N ASP A 89 16.45 -3.70 12.20
CA ASP A 89 16.80 -2.55 13.04
C ASP A 89 18.30 -2.26 13.08
N SER A 90 19.16 -3.12 12.50
CA SER A 90 20.60 -2.97 12.48
C SER A 90 21.09 -1.83 11.55
N ASP A 91 20.26 -1.39 10.62
CA ASP A 91 20.56 -0.33 9.66
C ASP A 91 19.34 0.58 9.49
N THR A 92 19.55 1.85 9.17
CA THR A 92 18.48 2.83 9.07
C THR A 92 18.56 3.62 7.77
N ALA A 93 17.41 3.93 7.17
CA ALA A 93 17.26 4.90 6.11
C ALA A 93 16.42 6.07 6.60
N GLU A 94 16.93 7.28 6.42
CA GLU A 94 16.19 8.48 6.76
C GLU A 94 15.21 8.83 5.64
N VAL A 95 13.94 9.05 6.01
CA VAL A 95 12.88 9.45 5.09
C VAL A 95 12.27 10.76 5.58
N THR A 96 12.47 11.81 4.84
CA THR A 96 11.99 13.14 5.19
C THR A 96 10.76 13.49 4.36
N ILE A 97 9.61 13.72 5.01
CA ILE A 97 8.41 14.21 4.33
C ILE A 97 8.62 15.69 4.00
N VAL A 98 8.78 15.98 2.70
CA VAL A 98 9.12 17.32 2.19
C VAL A 98 7.93 18.04 1.57
N GLU A 99 6.89 17.31 1.17
CA GLU A 99 5.64 17.85 0.65
C GLU A 99 4.47 17.06 1.22
N TYR A 100 3.51 17.77 1.80
CA TYR A 100 2.28 17.19 2.28
C TYR A 100 1.13 18.18 2.08
N ARG A 101 0.14 17.77 1.30
CA ARG A 101 -1.08 18.52 1.08
C ARG A 101 -2.27 17.57 1.05
N GLN A 102 -3.17 17.76 1.99
CA GLN A 102 -4.43 17.03 2.05
C GLN A 102 -5.60 18.00 1.92
N ARG A 103 -6.44 17.78 0.93
CA ARG A 103 -7.66 18.57 0.74
C ARG A 103 -8.70 18.18 1.80
N PRO A 104 -9.45 19.15 2.34
CA PRO A 104 -10.62 18.85 3.17
C PRO A 104 -11.62 17.95 2.42
N PRO A 105 -12.30 17.02 3.10
CA PRO A 105 -13.31 16.15 2.47
C PRO A 105 -14.40 16.93 1.74
N THR A 106 -14.85 18.05 2.30
CA THR A 106 -15.84 18.96 1.70
C THR A 106 -15.37 19.53 0.36
N ALA A 107 -14.11 19.94 0.27
CA ALA A 107 -13.54 20.45 -0.97
C ALA A 107 -13.48 19.38 -2.07
N ARG A 108 -13.21 18.13 -1.70
CA ARG A 108 -13.18 17.00 -2.65
C ARG A 108 -14.57 16.74 -3.25
N VAL A 109 -15.62 16.82 -2.43
CA VAL A 109 -16.99 16.53 -2.86
C VAL A 109 -17.57 17.71 -3.64
N MET A 110 -17.38 18.94 -3.17
CA MET A 110 -18.04 20.11 -3.76
C MET A 110 -17.31 20.67 -4.98
N LEU A 111 -15.99 20.63 -5.01
CA LEU A 111 -15.19 21.24 -6.08
C LEU A 111 -14.56 20.19 -7.02
N GLY A 112 -14.62 18.90 -6.68
CA GLY A 112 -14.12 17.81 -7.52
C GLY A 112 -12.68 18.05 -7.99
N MET A 113 -12.47 18.01 -9.31
CA MET A 113 -11.15 18.23 -9.92
C MET A 113 -10.61 19.66 -9.75
N PHE A 114 -11.48 20.65 -9.56
CA PHE A 114 -11.07 22.05 -9.39
C PHE A 114 -10.44 22.35 -8.01
N ALA A 115 -10.62 21.47 -7.04
CA ALA A 115 -10.01 21.60 -5.71
C ALA A 115 -8.48 21.35 -5.68
N GLY A 116 -7.87 21.07 -6.84
CA GLY A 116 -6.47 20.72 -6.95
C GLY A 116 -6.22 19.23 -6.65
N LYS A 117 -4.98 18.88 -6.25
CA LYS A 117 -4.57 17.51 -5.95
C LYS A 117 -4.06 17.39 -4.51
N ASP A 118 -4.32 16.24 -3.88
CA ASP A 118 -3.57 15.85 -2.69
C ASP A 118 -2.16 15.49 -3.11
N ARG A 119 -1.16 15.76 -2.26
CA ARG A 119 0.24 15.47 -2.55
C ARG A 119 0.95 14.94 -1.32
N LEU A 120 1.82 13.98 -1.54
CA LEU A 120 2.73 13.45 -0.54
C LEU A 120 4.07 13.19 -1.23
N GLY A 121 5.12 13.87 -0.79
CA GLY A 121 6.47 13.71 -1.30
C GLY A 121 7.44 13.48 -0.16
N VAL A 122 8.38 12.55 -0.36
CA VAL A 122 9.43 12.23 0.60
C VAL A 122 10.80 12.26 -0.07
N HIS A 123 11.78 12.70 0.68
CA HIS A 123 13.18 12.59 0.37
C HIS A 123 13.80 11.46 1.18
N ILE A 124 14.56 10.58 0.55
CA ILE A 124 15.13 9.37 1.14
C ILE A 124 16.64 9.50 1.12
N ALA A 125 17.29 9.38 2.29
CA ALA A 125 18.73 9.33 2.42
C ALA A 125 19.14 7.96 2.98
N TYR A 126 20.03 7.26 2.27
CA TYR A 126 20.53 5.96 2.68
C TYR A 126 21.98 5.76 2.25
N ARG A 127 22.87 5.53 3.23
CA ARG A 127 24.31 5.29 3.01
C ARG A 127 24.98 6.33 2.11
N GLY A 128 24.69 7.61 2.37
CA GLY A 128 25.29 8.74 1.65
C GLY A 128 24.75 8.95 0.23
N LYS A 129 23.67 8.25 -0.15
CA LYS A 129 22.94 8.44 -1.40
C LYS A 129 21.51 8.88 -1.12
N GLU A 130 20.93 9.55 -2.10
CA GLU A 130 19.62 10.17 -1.97
C GLU A 130 18.71 9.76 -3.12
N ALA A 131 17.42 9.74 -2.86
CA ALA A 131 16.36 9.50 -3.85
C ALA A 131 15.06 10.16 -3.38
N ASP A 132 14.17 10.45 -4.32
CA ASP A 132 12.84 10.99 -4.01
C ASP A 132 11.76 9.97 -4.37
N ALA A 133 10.67 9.99 -3.59
CA ALA A 133 9.43 9.31 -3.89
C ALA A 133 8.26 10.25 -3.65
N ALA A 134 7.27 10.23 -4.54
CA ALA A 134 6.10 11.10 -4.42
C ALA A 134 4.86 10.47 -5.07
N ASP A 135 3.70 10.85 -4.55
CA ASP A 135 2.41 10.52 -5.15
C ASP A 135 1.43 11.68 -5.05
N SER A 136 0.47 11.71 -5.97
CA SER A 136 -0.58 12.74 -5.98
C SER A 136 -1.93 12.15 -6.39
N ALA A 137 -2.98 12.53 -5.67
CA ALA A 137 -4.33 12.07 -5.94
C ALA A 137 -5.25 13.24 -6.31
N GLY A 138 -5.82 13.17 -7.51
CA GLY A 138 -6.80 14.15 -8.02
C GLY A 138 -8.25 13.69 -7.87
N ASN A 139 -8.51 12.39 -7.73
CA ASN A 139 -9.85 11.83 -7.64
C ASN A 139 -10.38 11.75 -6.19
N ILE A 140 -11.69 11.53 -6.06
CA ILE A 140 -12.38 11.45 -4.77
C ILE A 140 -12.04 10.13 -4.04
N ALA A 141 -11.77 9.07 -4.79
CA ALA A 141 -11.60 7.71 -4.24
C ALA A 141 -10.20 7.48 -3.64
N GLN A 142 -9.18 8.17 -4.14
CA GLN A 142 -7.83 8.06 -3.61
C GLN A 142 -7.68 8.98 -2.39
N GLY A 143 -7.57 8.35 -1.23
CA GLY A 143 -7.31 9.03 0.03
C GLY A 143 -5.84 9.01 0.42
N MET A 144 -5.52 9.65 1.54
CA MET A 144 -4.17 9.72 2.10
C MET A 144 -3.58 8.33 2.38
N ASN A 145 -4.39 7.35 2.80
CA ASN A 145 -3.93 5.98 3.04
C ASN A 145 -3.35 5.34 1.77
N SER A 146 -4.03 5.53 0.63
CA SER A 146 -3.57 5.00 -0.66
C SER A 146 -2.28 5.68 -1.13
N MET A 147 -2.16 7.00 -0.92
CA MET A 147 -0.94 7.75 -1.24
C MET A 147 0.23 7.35 -0.35
N SER A 148 0.00 7.22 0.97
CA SER A 148 1.02 6.74 1.91
C SER A 148 1.50 5.33 1.54
N ALA A 149 0.58 4.43 1.16
CA ALA A 149 0.93 3.09 0.71
C ALA A 149 1.74 3.11 -0.60
N SER A 150 1.38 3.97 -1.55
CA SER A 150 2.13 4.17 -2.79
C SER A 150 3.54 4.68 -2.52
N VAL A 151 3.67 5.72 -1.69
CA VAL A 151 4.98 6.27 -1.31
C VAL A 151 5.83 5.25 -0.55
N GLY A 152 5.24 4.46 0.37
CA GLY A 152 5.95 3.38 1.07
C GLY A 152 6.50 2.32 0.11
N LYS A 153 5.71 1.91 -0.88
CA LYS A 153 6.17 0.99 -1.93
C LYS A 153 7.30 1.60 -2.78
N GLN A 154 7.16 2.85 -3.21
CA GLN A 154 8.22 3.55 -3.94
C GLN A 154 9.50 3.68 -3.10
N SER A 155 9.37 3.97 -1.79
CA SER A 155 10.52 4.02 -0.87
C SER A 155 11.26 2.68 -0.83
N TYR A 156 10.55 1.54 -0.83
CA TYR A 156 11.16 0.23 -0.96
C TYR A 156 11.97 0.13 -2.27
N GLU A 157 11.39 0.47 -3.41
CA GLU A 157 12.06 0.40 -4.72
C GLU A 157 13.31 1.27 -4.77
N ARG A 158 13.26 2.47 -4.20
CA ARG A 158 14.41 3.39 -4.12
C ARG A 158 15.51 2.87 -3.22
N ILE A 159 15.18 2.39 -2.03
CA ILE A 159 16.17 1.85 -1.08
C ILE A 159 16.86 0.61 -1.66
N VAL A 160 16.15 -0.29 -2.31
CA VAL A 160 16.76 -1.44 -3.00
C VAL A 160 17.74 -0.97 -4.08
N ALA A 161 17.36 0.02 -4.89
CA ALA A 161 18.24 0.59 -5.92
C ALA A 161 19.49 1.24 -5.31
N LEU A 162 19.34 2.01 -4.23
CA LEU A 162 20.46 2.64 -3.51
C LEU A 162 21.39 1.58 -2.88
N ALA A 163 20.84 0.50 -2.31
CA ALA A 163 21.60 -0.60 -1.74
C ALA A 163 22.45 -1.32 -2.79
N GLN A 164 21.88 -1.62 -3.96
CA GLN A 164 22.57 -2.27 -5.08
C GLN A 164 23.67 -1.39 -5.66
N ALA A 165 23.48 -0.09 -5.71
CA ALA A 165 24.47 0.85 -6.20
C ALA A 165 25.71 0.97 -5.26
N ASN A 166 25.63 0.49 -4.01
CA ASN A 166 26.74 0.45 -3.05
C ASN A 166 27.54 -0.87 -3.12
N GLY A 167 27.07 -1.86 -3.88
CA GLY A 167 27.73 -3.17 -4.05
C GLY A 167 28.65 -3.28 -5.28
N LYS A 168 28.83 -2.19 -6.01
CA LYS A 168 29.82 -2.06 -7.08
C LYS A 168 30.93 -1.14 -6.64
#